data_4cccedf619b4e44b0ca73b54d80459fa
#
_entry.id   4cccedf619b4e44b0ca73b54d80459fa
#
_cell.length_a   1.000
_cell.length_b   1.000
_cell.length_c   1.000
_cell.angle_alpha   90.00
_cell.angle_beta   90.00
_cell.angle_gamma   90.00
#
_symmetry.space_group_name_H-M   'P 1'
#
loop_
_entity.id
_entity.type
_entity.pdbx_description
1 polymer ?
#
loop_
_entity_poly.entity_id
_entity_poly.type
_entity_poly.pdbx_seq_one_letter_code
_entity_poly.pdbx_strand_id
1 'polypeptide(L)'
;SGTAYRSISRAEERLARAEANGVDDLKFLDRREALEMEPELQCTRALWSPSTGIINSHELMLALLGEAERHDAMLALHSPVASAELTDDGIRLVIGSDSGDELLADIVVNSAGLSAPALAGRTKGMPPELVPRAYLAKGNYFSLSGKAPFSRLIYPVPESGGLGVHLTLDLGGQARFGPDVEWIDEVAY
;
A
#
# COMPACT_ATOMS: atom_id res chain seq x y z
N SER A 1 -6.52 -23.39 -22.93
CA SER A 1 -5.73 -24.26 -22.01
C SER A 1 -4.44 -23.60 -21.50
N GLY A 2 -3.84 -22.64 -22.21
CA GLY A 2 -2.59 -21.98 -21.79
C GLY A 2 -2.73 -21.01 -20.61
N THR A 3 -3.87 -20.38 -20.43
CA THR A 3 -4.10 -19.39 -19.36
C THR A 3 -4.24 -20.06 -17.99
N ALA A 4 -4.91 -21.21 -17.91
CA ALA A 4 -5.07 -21.95 -16.65
C ALA A 4 -3.74 -22.51 -16.13
N TYR A 5 -2.86 -22.99 -17.00
CA TYR A 5 -1.52 -23.50 -16.63
C TYR A 5 -0.61 -22.40 -16.09
N ARG A 6 -0.63 -21.20 -16.70
CA ARG A 6 0.18 -20.06 -16.21
C ARG A 6 -0.30 -19.53 -14.86
N SER A 7 -1.58 -19.66 -14.54
CA SER A 7 -2.13 -19.23 -13.26
C SER A 7 -1.77 -20.17 -12.11
N ILE A 8 -1.64 -21.47 -12.37
CA ILE A 8 -1.24 -22.47 -11.36
C ILE A 8 0.22 -22.28 -10.99
N SER A 9 1.13 -22.16 -11.96
CA SER A 9 2.56 -21.93 -11.68
C SER A 9 2.80 -20.64 -10.86
N ARG A 10 2.07 -19.58 -11.14
CA ARG A 10 2.15 -18.33 -10.37
C ARG A 10 1.65 -18.46 -8.92
N ALA A 11 0.65 -19.28 -8.68
CA ALA A 11 0.17 -19.55 -7.33
C ALA A 11 1.18 -20.39 -6.53
N GLU A 12 1.85 -21.35 -7.16
CA GLU A 12 2.92 -22.15 -6.57
C GLU A 12 4.17 -21.30 -6.26
N GLU A 13 4.56 -20.41 -7.18
CA GLU A 13 5.63 -19.44 -6.95
C GLU A 13 5.33 -18.51 -5.75
N ARG A 14 4.05 -18.11 -5.58
CA ARG A 14 3.62 -17.29 -4.44
C ARG A 14 3.68 -18.05 -3.13
N LEU A 15 3.26 -19.29 -3.11
CA LEU A 15 3.36 -20.15 -1.94
C LEU A 15 4.84 -20.28 -1.51
N ALA A 16 5.72 -20.66 -2.44
CA ALA A 16 7.14 -20.78 -2.16
C ALA A 16 7.78 -19.46 -1.66
N ARG A 17 7.35 -18.32 -2.23
CA ARG A 17 7.81 -17.00 -1.78
C ARG A 17 7.26 -16.62 -0.39
N ALA A 18 6.04 -16.99 -0.08
CA ALA A 18 5.45 -16.76 1.23
C ALA A 18 6.18 -17.58 2.31
N GLU A 19 6.41 -18.85 2.05
CA GLU A 19 7.19 -19.74 2.93
C GLU A 19 8.61 -19.20 3.17
N ALA A 20 9.30 -18.74 2.11
CA ALA A 20 10.61 -18.11 2.22
C ALA A 20 10.61 -16.81 3.06
N ASN A 21 9.46 -16.13 3.18
CA ASN A 21 9.26 -14.95 4.01
C ASN A 21 8.66 -15.27 5.41
N GLY A 22 8.58 -16.55 5.78
CA GLY A 22 8.08 -16.97 7.10
C GLY A 22 6.56 -17.01 7.21
N VAL A 23 5.82 -16.99 6.10
CA VAL A 23 4.36 -17.19 6.06
C VAL A 23 4.10 -18.65 5.70
N ASP A 24 3.70 -19.45 6.68
CA ASP A 24 3.60 -20.91 6.60
C ASP A 24 2.16 -21.45 6.66
N ASP A 25 1.18 -20.54 6.72
CA ASP A 25 -0.24 -20.89 6.87
C ASP A 25 -1.05 -20.91 5.58
N LEU A 26 -0.44 -20.61 4.43
CA LEU A 26 -1.10 -20.64 3.14
C LEU A 26 -1.47 -22.07 2.72
N LYS A 27 -2.68 -22.26 2.18
CA LYS A 27 -3.19 -23.56 1.77
C LYS A 27 -3.80 -23.52 0.36
N PHE A 28 -3.45 -24.51 -0.46
CA PHE A 28 -4.20 -24.76 -1.67
C PHE A 28 -5.53 -25.41 -1.35
N LEU A 29 -6.59 -24.88 -1.95
CA LEU A 29 -7.92 -25.45 -1.96
C LEU A 29 -8.25 -25.95 -3.37
N ASP A 30 -8.86 -27.12 -3.46
CA ASP A 30 -9.50 -27.54 -4.68
C ASP A 30 -10.79 -26.72 -4.94
N ARG A 31 -11.40 -26.93 -6.11
CA ARG A 31 -12.62 -26.19 -6.47
C ARG A 31 -13.75 -26.42 -5.48
N ARG A 32 -13.93 -27.65 -5.00
CA ARG A 32 -15.02 -28.01 -4.07
C ARG A 32 -14.82 -27.30 -2.72
N GLU A 33 -13.63 -27.39 -2.16
CA GLU A 33 -13.28 -26.74 -0.90
C GLU A 33 -13.45 -25.21 -0.98
N ALA A 34 -13.02 -24.61 -2.09
CA ALA A 34 -13.17 -23.17 -2.31
C ALA A 34 -14.65 -22.74 -2.41
N LEU A 35 -15.50 -23.52 -3.08
CA LEU A 35 -16.93 -23.25 -3.20
C LEU A 35 -17.71 -23.53 -1.92
N GLU A 36 -17.26 -24.46 -1.07
CA GLU A 36 -17.83 -24.65 0.27
C GLU A 36 -17.59 -23.41 1.16
N MET A 37 -16.46 -22.71 0.99
CA MET A 37 -16.16 -21.48 1.71
C MET A 37 -16.85 -20.24 1.11
N GLU A 38 -16.91 -20.14 -0.20
CA GLU A 38 -17.46 -19.01 -0.96
C GLU A 38 -18.26 -19.53 -2.17
N PRO A 39 -19.57 -19.77 -2.02
CA PRO A 39 -20.40 -20.43 -3.04
C PRO A 39 -20.48 -19.69 -4.39
N GLU A 40 -20.35 -18.34 -4.36
CA GLU A 40 -20.40 -17.52 -5.57
C GLU A 40 -19.06 -17.44 -6.32
N LEU A 41 -18.01 -18.08 -5.78
CA LEU A 41 -16.67 -18.05 -6.37
C LEU A 41 -16.63 -18.91 -7.65
N GLN A 42 -16.00 -18.37 -8.69
CA GLN A 42 -15.74 -19.10 -9.93
C GLN A 42 -14.23 -19.33 -10.07
N CYS A 43 -13.76 -20.50 -9.71
CA CYS A 43 -12.36 -20.86 -9.79
C CYS A 43 -12.17 -22.36 -10.08
N THR A 44 -10.98 -22.74 -10.49
CA THR A 44 -10.53 -24.14 -10.60
C THR A 44 -9.77 -24.58 -9.36
N ARG A 45 -9.04 -23.67 -8.73
CA ARG A 45 -8.30 -23.83 -7.47
C ARG A 45 -8.20 -22.45 -6.79
N ALA A 46 -7.98 -22.43 -5.50
CA ALA A 46 -7.69 -21.22 -4.76
C ALA A 46 -6.45 -21.39 -3.88
N LEU A 47 -5.78 -20.28 -3.56
CA LEU A 47 -4.77 -20.21 -2.50
C LEU A 47 -5.43 -19.45 -1.35
N TRP A 48 -5.65 -20.11 -0.25
CA TRP A 48 -6.24 -19.52 0.94
C TRP A 48 -5.17 -19.03 1.90
N SER A 49 -5.33 -17.77 2.35
CA SER A 49 -4.50 -17.14 3.37
C SER A 49 -5.34 -16.86 4.60
N PRO A 50 -5.32 -17.72 5.62
CA PRO A 50 -6.16 -17.58 6.82
C PRO A 50 -5.76 -16.37 7.68
N SER A 51 -4.49 -15.96 7.67
CA SER A 51 -3.97 -14.83 8.45
C SER A 51 -4.19 -13.47 7.79
N THR A 52 -4.62 -13.43 6.52
CA THR A 52 -4.94 -12.17 5.84
C THR A 52 -6.20 -11.55 6.45
N GLY A 53 -6.13 -10.26 6.74
CA GLY A 53 -7.23 -9.52 7.33
C GLY A 53 -7.36 -8.11 6.77
N ILE A 54 -8.25 -7.34 7.36
CA ILE A 54 -8.48 -5.92 7.11
C ILE A 54 -8.16 -5.12 8.36
N ILE A 55 -7.73 -3.90 8.18
CA ILE A 55 -7.39 -3.01 9.30
C ILE A 55 -8.05 -1.65 9.11
N ASN A 56 -8.48 -1.04 10.21
CA ASN A 56 -8.83 0.36 10.24
C ASN A 56 -7.55 1.21 10.20
N SER A 57 -7.21 1.75 9.05
CA SER A 57 -5.97 2.51 8.85
C SER A 57 -5.90 3.77 9.70
N HIS A 58 -7.04 4.42 9.99
CA HIS A 58 -7.09 5.61 10.84
C HIS A 58 -6.78 5.27 12.30
N GLU A 59 -7.38 4.21 12.84
CA GLU A 59 -7.08 3.74 14.19
C GLU A 59 -5.64 3.26 14.32
N LEU A 60 -5.10 2.61 13.29
CA LEU A 60 -3.68 2.24 13.26
C LEU A 60 -2.77 3.47 13.33
N MET A 61 -3.06 4.51 12.54
CA MET A 61 -2.28 5.76 12.59
C MET A 61 -2.35 6.42 13.96
N LEU A 62 -3.53 6.47 14.58
CA LEU A 62 -3.70 7.02 15.92
C LEU A 62 -2.96 6.19 16.99
N ALA A 63 -2.99 4.88 16.88
CA ALA A 63 -2.25 4.00 17.78
C ALA A 63 -0.73 4.19 17.67
N LEU A 64 -0.22 4.29 16.42
CA LEU A 64 1.20 4.55 16.17
C LEU A 64 1.63 5.93 16.65
N LEU A 65 0.79 6.96 16.45
CA LEU A 65 1.05 8.30 16.96
C LEU A 65 1.11 8.29 18.49
N GLY A 66 0.12 7.69 19.16
CA GLY A 66 0.12 7.59 20.63
C GLY A 66 1.31 6.80 21.16
N GLU A 67 1.83 5.81 20.43
CA GLU A 67 3.06 5.11 20.80
C GLU A 67 4.28 6.01 20.64
N ALA A 68 4.38 6.75 19.54
CA ALA A 68 5.46 7.70 19.30
C ALA A 68 5.51 8.80 20.36
N GLU A 69 4.35 9.37 20.73
CA GLU A 69 4.24 10.39 21.78
C GLU A 69 4.66 9.88 23.16
N ARG A 70 4.41 8.60 23.48
CA ARG A 70 4.91 7.97 24.72
C ARG A 70 6.44 7.86 24.76
N HIS A 71 7.08 7.97 23.60
CA HIS A 71 8.54 7.99 23.44
C HIS A 71 9.06 9.40 23.08
N ASP A 72 8.40 10.45 23.57
CA ASP A 72 8.79 11.85 23.45
C ASP A 72 8.81 12.38 22.00
N ALA A 73 8.16 11.72 21.04
CA ALA A 73 7.96 12.28 19.72
C ALA A 73 6.90 13.39 19.75
N MET A 74 7.06 14.39 18.90
CA MET A 74 6.12 15.50 18.77
C MET A 74 5.53 15.55 17.36
N LEU A 75 4.21 15.63 17.26
CA LEU A 75 3.52 15.89 16.01
C LEU A 75 3.34 17.40 15.82
N ALA A 76 3.93 17.97 14.78
CA ALA A 76 3.73 19.36 14.37
C ALA A 76 2.83 19.41 13.14
N LEU A 77 1.55 19.72 13.33
CA LEU A 77 0.60 19.94 12.24
C LEU A 77 0.80 21.31 11.58
N HIS A 78 0.34 21.45 10.35
CA HIS A 78 0.45 22.71 9.58
C HIS A 78 1.88 23.25 9.44
N SER A 79 2.86 22.35 9.51
CA SER A 79 4.29 22.65 9.47
C SER A 79 4.93 21.99 8.24
N PRO A 80 4.59 22.43 7.01
CA PRO A 80 5.15 21.85 5.79
C PRO A 80 6.65 22.09 5.73
N VAL A 81 7.40 21.09 5.30
CA VAL A 81 8.82 21.26 4.96
C VAL A 81 8.90 21.88 3.57
N ALA A 82 9.29 23.16 3.51
CA ALA A 82 9.43 23.91 2.26
C ALA A 82 10.68 23.46 1.48
N SER A 83 11.81 23.31 2.18
CA SER A 83 13.07 22.84 1.59
C SER A 83 13.93 22.12 2.62
N ALA A 84 14.97 21.45 2.15
CA ALA A 84 15.99 20.83 2.96
C ALA A 84 17.38 21.07 2.35
N GLU A 85 18.43 21.03 3.18
CA GLU A 85 19.83 21.15 2.75
C GLU A 85 20.70 20.17 3.54
N LEU A 86 21.50 19.39 2.82
CA LEU A 86 22.55 18.57 3.44
C LEU A 86 23.74 19.47 3.76
N THR A 87 24.13 19.52 5.04
CA THR A 87 25.27 20.31 5.53
C THR A 87 26.26 19.41 6.27
N ASP A 88 27.43 19.92 6.58
CA ASP A 88 28.44 19.19 7.38
C ASP A 88 27.98 18.92 8.81
N ASP A 89 27.08 19.77 9.35
CA ASP A 89 26.57 19.70 10.71
C ASP A 89 25.26 18.91 10.83
N GLY A 90 24.69 18.43 9.72
CA GLY A 90 23.42 17.71 9.69
C GLY A 90 22.53 18.14 8.53
N ILE A 91 21.23 17.88 8.66
CA ILE A 91 20.23 18.20 7.64
C ILE A 91 19.41 19.39 8.12
N ARG A 92 19.55 20.53 7.42
CA ARG A 92 18.77 21.73 7.69
C ARG A 92 17.43 21.65 6.99
N LEU A 93 16.36 21.85 7.70
CA LEU A 93 14.99 21.92 7.20
C LEU A 93 14.47 23.35 7.35
N VAL A 94 13.77 23.84 6.32
CA VAL A 94 12.99 25.08 6.38
C VAL A 94 11.52 24.71 6.51
N ILE A 95 10.88 25.18 7.57
CA ILE A 95 9.50 24.84 7.92
C ILE A 95 8.58 26.03 7.62
N GLY A 96 7.45 25.78 6.98
CA GLY A 96 6.45 26.78 6.65
C GLY A 96 6.65 27.41 5.27
N SER A 97 7.30 28.55 5.19
CA SER A 97 7.64 29.26 3.93
C SER A 97 9.16 29.30 3.74
N ASP A 98 9.62 29.76 2.58
CA ASP A 98 11.06 29.89 2.26
C ASP A 98 11.85 30.77 3.23
N SER A 99 11.16 31.60 4.02
CA SER A 99 11.71 32.41 5.12
C SER A 99 11.21 31.94 6.50
N GLY A 100 10.79 30.67 6.60
CA GLY A 100 10.24 30.10 7.81
C GLY A 100 11.27 29.72 8.85
N ASP A 101 10.82 29.01 9.89
CA ASP A 101 11.68 28.51 10.94
C ASP A 101 12.65 27.45 10.43
N GLU A 102 13.89 27.48 10.92
CA GLU A 102 14.89 26.48 10.59
C GLU A 102 15.01 25.42 11.69
N LEU A 103 15.14 24.17 11.28
CA LEU A 103 15.43 23.03 12.15
C LEU A 103 16.65 22.29 11.62
N LEU A 104 17.63 22.04 12.48
CA LEU A 104 18.75 21.15 12.17
C LEU A 104 18.48 19.76 12.77
N ALA A 105 18.61 18.73 11.95
CA ALA A 105 18.39 17.35 12.35
C ALA A 105 19.55 16.45 11.92
N ASP A 106 19.92 15.48 12.77
CA ASP A 106 20.93 14.48 12.44
C ASP A 106 20.42 13.47 11.41
N ILE A 107 19.13 13.14 11.49
CA ILE A 107 18.46 12.16 10.62
C ILE A 107 17.10 12.70 10.17
N VAL A 108 16.81 12.61 8.89
CA VAL A 108 15.50 12.94 8.32
C VAL A 108 14.93 11.75 7.57
N VAL A 109 13.73 11.34 7.92
CA VAL A 109 12.97 10.30 7.20
C VAL A 109 11.89 10.97 6.36
N ASN A 110 12.06 10.94 5.04
CA ASN A 110 11.10 11.50 4.10
C ASN A 110 9.95 10.52 3.86
N SER A 111 8.88 10.64 4.62
CA SER A 111 7.65 9.86 4.50
C SER A 111 6.47 10.68 3.93
N ALA A 112 6.75 11.65 3.05
CA ALA A 112 5.77 12.60 2.51
C ALA A 112 4.84 11.99 1.44
N GLY A 113 4.72 10.66 1.35
CA GLY A 113 3.81 9.98 0.43
C GLY A 113 4.07 10.37 -1.02
N LEU A 114 3.03 10.78 -1.76
CA LEU A 114 3.15 11.19 -3.16
C LEU A 114 4.05 12.42 -3.36
N SER A 115 4.28 13.23 -2.34
CA SER A 115 5.17 14.39 -2.38
C SER A 115 6.63 14.07 -2.05
N ALA A 116 6.95 12.85 -1.62
CA ALA A 116 8.31 12.48 -1.21
C ALA A 116 9.37 12.65 -2.31
N PRO A 117 9.12 12.26 -3.59
CA PRO A 117 10.08 12.50 -4.66
C PRO A 117 10.34 13.99 -4.92
N ALA A 118 9.30 14.82 -4.86
CA ALA A 118 9.43 16.26 -5.04
C ALA A 118 10.20 16.92 -3.89
N LEU A 119 10.01 16.47 -2.66
CA LEU A 119 10.79 16.94 -1.51
C LEU A 119 12.25 16.52 -1.63
N ALA A 120 12.54 15.29 -1.98
CA ALA A 120 13.91 14.82 -2.25
C ALA A 120 14.60 15.66 -3.35
N GLY A 121 13.88 15.96 -4.45
CA GLY A 121 14.41 16.79 -5.55
C GLY A 121 14.67 18.26 -5.17
N ARG A 122 14.01 18.77 -4.12
CA ARG A 122 14.25 20.12 -3.56
C ARG A 122 15.29 20.14 -2.46
N THR A 123 15.79 18.98 -2.04
CA THR A 123 16.83 18.91 -1.01
C THR A 123 18.18 19.29 -1.62
N LYS A 124 18.71 20.43 -1.20
CA LYS A 124 20.02 20.92 -1.67
C LYS A 124 21.13 19.98 -1.20
N GLY A 125 22.06 19.64 -2.08
CA GLY A 125 23.12 18.66 -1.82
C GLY A 125 22.71 17.21 -2.03
N MET A 126 21.44 16.90 -2.31
CA MET A 126 20.98 15.56 -2.66
C MET A 126 21.50 15.17 -4.04
N PRO A 127 22.23 14.04 -4.19
CA PRO A 127 22.66 13.54 -5.50
C PRO A 127 21.44 13.25 -6.38
N PRO A 128 21.38 13.74 -7.63
CA PRO A 128 20.21 13.56 -8.50
C PRO A 128 19.84 12.09 -8.74
N GLU A 129 20.82 11.19 -8.75
CA GLU A 129 20.63 9.75 -8.93
C GLU A 129 19.93 9.07 -7.75
N LEU A 130 19.92 9.71 -6.58
CA LEU A 130 19.20 9.24 -5.37
C LEU A 130 17.78 9.77 -5.28
N VAL A 131 17.40 10.70 -6.17
CA VAL A 131 16.02 11.21 -6.21
C VAL A 131 15.14 10.24 -6.98
N PRO A 132 14.15 9.59 -6.32
CA PRO A 132 13.30 8.62 -7.00
C PRO A 132 12.39 9.30 -8.02
N ARG A 133 12.23 8.67 -9.20
CA ARG A 133 11.26 9.12 -10.18
C ARG A 133 9.84 8.74 -9.74
N ALA A 134 8.93 9.71 -9.78
CA ALA A 134 7.52 9.47 -9.52
C ALA A 134 6.84 8.81 -10.74
N TYR A 135 6.01 7.80 -10.46
CA TYR A 135 5.08 7.18 -11.40
C TYR A 135 3.72 7.15 -10.72
N LEU A 136 2.77 7.87 -11.27
CA LEU A 136 1.49 8.07 -10.64
C LEU A 136 0.43 7.18 -11.30
N ALA A 137 -0.30 6.44 -10.50
CA ALA A 137 -1.41 5.63 -10.94
C ALA A 137 -2.62 5.89 -10.04
N LYS A 138 -3.75 6.21 -10.65
CA LYS A 138 -5.04 6.38 -9.98
C LYS A 138 -5.77 5.04 -9.96
N GLY A 139 -6.18 4.59 -8.78
CA GLY A 139 -7.01 3.40 -8.60
C GLY A 139 -8.46 3.79 -8.32
N ASN A 140 -9.37 3.41 -9.20
CA ASN A 140 -10.80 3.62 -8.98
C ASN A 140 -11.42 2.37 -8.35
N TYR A 141 -12.34 2.59 -7.41
CA TYR A 141 -13.08 1.54 -6.72
C TYR A 141 -14.57 1.75 -6.83
N PHE A 142 -15.30 0.66 -6.98
CA PHE A 142 -16.76 0.64 -7.08
C PHE A 142 -17.34 -0.06 -5.84
N SER A 143 -18.18 0.64 -5.08
CA SER A 143 -18.88 0.04 -3.95
C SER A 143 -20.13 -0.68 -4.41
N LEU A 144 -20.37 -1.88 -3.90
CA LEU A 144 -21.57 -2.65 -4.16
C LEU A 144 -22.69 -2.18 -3.21
N SER A 145 -23.84 -1.84 -3.77
CA SER A 145 -25.05 -1.61 -2.99
C SER A 145 -25.72 -2.95 -2.63
N GLY A 146 -26.10 -3.12 -1.37
CA GLY A 146 -26.73 -4.34 -0.87
C GLY A 146 -25.76 -5.33 -0.25
N LYS A 147 -26.18 -6.59 -0.14
CA LYS A 147 -25.39 -7.65 0.51
C LYS A 147 -24.18 -8.03 -0.34
N ALA A 148 -23.01 -8.10 0.27
CA ALA A 148 -21.81 -8.63 -0.36
C ALA A 148 -22.02 -10.12 -0.77
N PRO A 149 -21.60 -10.52 -1.99
CA PRO A 149 -21.73 -11.92 -2.42
C PRO A 149 -20.69 -12.82 -1.76
N PHE A 150 -19.65 -12.26 -1.17
CA PHE A 150 -18.55 -12.97 -0.53
C PHE A 150 -18.40 -12.53 0.93
N SER A 151 -17.91 -13.42 1.75
CA SER A 151 -17.60 -13.17 3.16
C SER A 151 -16.10 -12.94 3.42
N ARG A 152 -15.27 -13.11 2.40
CA ARG A 152 -13.82 -12.98 2.42
C ARG A 152 -13.32 -12.06 1.33
N LEU A 153 -12.08 -11.61 1.46
CA LEU A 153 -11.37 -10.88 0.40
C LEU A 153 -11.07 -11.84 -0.77
N ILE A 154 -11.39 -11.44 -1.99
CA ILE A 154 -11.17 -12.26 -3.18
C ILE A 154 -10.22 -11.54 -4.13
N TYR A 155 -9.10 -12.18 -4.42
CA TYR A 155 -8.07 -11.66 -5.31
C TYR A 155 -7.89 -12.60 -6.52
N PRO A 156 -7.94 -12.10 -7.75
CA PRO A 156 -7.55 -12.90 -8.91
C PRO A 156 -6.04 -13.14 -8.89
N VAL A 157 -5.59 -14.13 -9.63
CA VAL A 157 -4.14 -14.27 -9.88
C VAL A 157 -3.69 -13.06 -10.72
N PRO A 158 -2.68 -12.29 -10.27
CA PRO A 158 -2.24 -11.10 -10.99
C PRO A 158 -1.83 -11.39 -12.42
N GLU A 159 -2.25 -10.51 -13.31
CA GLU A 159 -1.85 -10.51 -14.73
C GLU A 159 -0.61 -9.64 -14.93
N SER A 160 0.05 -9.78 -16.10
CA SER A 160 1.17 -8.91 -16.45
C SER A 160 0.67 -7.48 -16.66
N GLY A 161 1.18 -6.54 -15.84
CA GLY A 161 0.84 -5.13 -15.94
C GLY A 161 -0.22 -4.62 -14.96
N GLY A 162 -0.77 -5.48 -14.10
CA GLY A 162 -1.74 -5.03 -13.09
C GLY A 162 -1.98 -6.02 -11.95
N LEU A 163 -2.55 -5.53 -10.86
CA LEU A 163 -2.95 -6.35 -9.72
C LEU A 163 -4.26 -7.12 -9.97
N GLY A 164 -4.99 -6.77 -11.05
CA GLY A 164 -6.36 -7.21 -11.29
C GLY A 164 -7.38 -6.51 -10.40
N VAL A 165 -8.67 -6.70 -10.69
CA VAL A 165 -9.76 -6.18 -9.87
C VAL A 165 -9.96 -7.11 -8.68
N HIS A 166 -9.77 -6.57 -7.48
CA HIS A 166 -10.00 -7.27 -6.21
C HIS A 166 -11.41 -7.02 -5.71
N LEU A 167 -11.97 -7.99 -5.00
CA LEU A 167 -13.07 -7.74 -4.09
C LEU A 167 -12.48 -7.56 -2.69
N THR A 168 -12.71 -6.40 -2.10
CA THR A 168 -12.38 -6.10 -0.71
C THR A 168 -13.64 -5.85 0.10
N LEU A 169 -13.56 -6.12 1.40
CA LEU A 169 -14.62 -5.84 2.36
C LEU A 169 -14.11 -4.77 3.33
N ASP A 170 -14.96 -3.85 3.72
CA ASP A 170 -14.67 -2.98 4.86
C ASP A 170 -15.08 -3.67 6.18
N LEU A 171 -14.80 -3.02 7.31
CA LEU A 171 -15.16 -3.54 8.64
C LEU A 171 -16.67 -3.70 8.85
N GLY A 172 -17.48 -3.01 8.06
CA GLY A 172 -18.95 -3.16 8.03
C GLY A 172 -19.44 -4.28 7.11
N GLY A 173 -18.52 -4.96 6.40
CA GLY A 173 -18.85 -6.02 5.44
C GLY A 173 -19.33 -5.51 4.08
N GLN A 174 -19.20 -4.21 3.78
CA GLN A 174 -19.53 -3.66 2.47
C GLN A 174 -18.45 -4.03 1.46
N ALA A 175 -18.88 -4.57 0.31
CA ALA A 175 -17.97 -4.96 -0.75
C ALA A 175 -17.57 -3.79 -1.65
N ARG A 176 -16.30 -3.77 -2.05
CA ARG A 176 -15.74 -2.88 -3.05
C ARG A 176 -14.95 -3.68 -4.07
N PHE A 177 -15.03 -3.26 -5.33
CA PHE A 177 -14.29 -3.82 -6.45
C PHE A 177 -13.30 -2.80 -6.98
N GLY A 178 -12.09 -3.22 -7.21
CA GLY A 178 -11.02 -2.37 -7.73
C GLY A 178 -9.63 -2.89 -7.35
N PRO A 179 -8.59 -2.16 -7.70
CA PRO A 179 -8.63 -0.95 -8.50
C PRO A 179 -8.88 -1.21 -10.00
N ASP A 180 -9.58 -0.28 -10.63
CA ASP A 180 -9.42 0.00 -12.06
C ASP A 180 -8.30 1.04 -12.15
N VAL A 181 -7.19 0.70 -12.81
CA VAL A 181 -5.94 1.48 -12.75
C VAL A 181 -5.78 2.35 -13.98
N GLU A 182 -5.58 3.65 -13.74
CA GLU A 182 -5.30 4.64 -14.76
C GLU A 182 -3.94 5.32 -14.45
N TRP A 183 -3.03 5.36 -15.42
CA TRP A 183 -1.79 6.12 -15.30
C TRP A 183 -2.08 7.60 -15.52
N ILE A 184 -1.57 8.44 -14.63
CA ILE A 184 -1.80 9.88 -14.63
C ILE A 184 -0.47 10.63 -14.50
N ASP A 185 -0.44 11.86 -15.03
CA ASP A 185 0.74 12.72 -14.99
C ASP A 185 0.80 13.59 -13.73
N GLU A 186 -0.37 13.88 -13.15
CA GLU A 186 -0.47 14.73 -11.95
C GLU A 186 -1.52 14.22 -10.97
N VAL A 187 -1.34 14.57 -9.70
CA VAL A 187 -2.30 14.25 -8.64
C VAL A 187 -3.42 15.31 -8.65
N ALA A 188 -4.66 14.87 -8.86
CA ALA A 188 -5.87 15.67 -8.70
C ALA A 188 -6.83 14.94 -7.74
N TYR A 189 -7.29 15.65 -6.70
CA TYR A 189 -8.27 15.18 -5.72
C TYR A 189 -9.63 15.79 -5.97
#